data_617f088669aa36ba129177adbe9038e9
#
_entry.id   617f088669aa36ba129177adbe9038e9
#
_cell.length_a   1.000
_cell.length_b   1.000
_cell.length_c   1.000
_cell.angle_alpha   90.00
_cell.angle_beta   90.00
_cell.angle_gamma   90.00
#
_symmetry.space_group_name_H-M   'P 1'
#
loop_
_entity.id
_entity.type
_entity.pdbx_description
1 polymer ?
#
loop_
_entity_poly.entity_id
_entity_poly.type
_entity_poly.pdbx_seq_one_letter_code
_entity_poly.pdbx_strand_id
1 'polypeptide(L)'
;GAVLMADALDDLAGWASPLLENLGPAARKAAMAEIAQALQRSQNHRIADQRNPDGSPFDPRKPRTRDKAGRIKRMFEGLRKARYLKRSATTSTATVSIAPYVSRTARVHQLGLRDRVDFRNPKSPEVRYARRELLGVTDADHDLIADIILKHATGGA
;
A
#
# COMPACT_ATOMS: atom_id res chain seq x y z
N GLY A 1 -3.71 2.51 -16.30
CA GLY A 1 -3.50 1.75 -15.09
C GLY A 1 -4.34 2.21 -13.90
N ALA A 2 -4.26 3.49 -13.47
CA ALA A 2 -4.99 3.97 -12.26
C ALA A 2 -6.52 3.98 -12.44
N VAL A 3 -7.02 4.26 -13.65
CA VAL A 3 -8.47 4.28 -13.96
C VAL A 3 -9.05 2.86 -13.91
N LEU A 4 -8.36 1.87 -14.48
CA LEU A 4 -8.79 0.46 -14.45
C LEU A 4 -8.81 -0.12 -13.03
N MET A 5 -7.90 0.30 -12.15
CA MET A 5 -7.90 -0.11 -10.74
C MET A 5 -9.04 0.52 -9.94
N ALA A 6 -9.39 1.79 -10.21
CA ALA A 6 -10.54 2.44 -9.57
C ALA A 6 -11.84 1.74 -9.97
N ASP A 7 -12.03 1.45 -11.26
CA ASP A 7 -13.20 0.74 -11.77
C ASP A 7 -13.33 -0.66 -11.15
N ALA A 8 -12.23 -1.39 -11.04
CA ALA A 8 -12.20 -2.72 -10.43
C ALA A 8 -12.53 -2.69 -8.93
N LEU A 9 -12.11 -1.66 -8.19
CA LEU A 9 -12.47 -1.47 -6.79
C LEU A 9 -13.94 -1.07 -6.64
N ASP A 10 -14.46 -0.24 -7.54
CA ASP A 10 -15.89 0.13 -7.57
C ASP A 10 -16.77 -1.07 -7.88
N ASP A 11 -16.38 -1.93 -8.82
CA ASP A 11 -17.06 -3.18 -9.12
C ASP A 11 -17.06 -4.12 -7.92
N LEU A 12 -15.93 -4.25 -7.23
CA LEU A 12 -15.83 -5.04 -6.00
C LEU A 12 -16.74 -4.48 -4.89
N ALA A 13 -16.74 -3.17 -4.70
CA ALA A 13 -17.59 -2.51 -3.71
C ALA A 13 -19.07 -2.72 -4.02
N GLY A 14 -19.47 -2.61 -5.28
CA GLY A 14 -20.83 -2.86 -5.75
C GLY A 14 -21.28 -4.30 -5.50
N TRP A 15 -20.42 -5.27 -5.73
CA TRP A 15 -20.68 -6.67 -5.45
C TRP A 15 -20.73 -6.97 -3.95
N ALA A 16 -19.84 -6.36 -3.16
CA ALA A 16 -19.68 -6.63 -1.73
C ALA A 16 -20.77 -5.97 -0.87
N SER A 17 -21.27 -4.80 -1.26
CA SER A 17 -22.22 -4.02 -0.45
C SER A 17 -23.45 -4.82 0.00
N PRO A 18 -24.19 -5.55 -0.85
CA PRO A 18 -25.32 -6.35 -0.41
C PRO A 18 -24.95 -7.45 0.57
N LEU A 19 -23.77 -8.05 0.41
CA LEU A 19 -23.27 -9.10 1.31
C LEU A 19 -22.92 -8.54 2.69
N LEU A 20 -22.31 -7.36 2.74
CA LEU A 20 -21.91 -6.70 3.98
C LEU A 20 -23.09 -6.09 4.73
N GLU A 21 -24.12 -5.59 4.02
CA GLU A 21 -25.33 -5.03 4.62
C GLU A 21 -26.10 -6.05 5.48
N ASN A 22 -26.02 -7.33 5.12
CA ASN A 22 -26.66 -8.40 5.88
C ASN A 22 -25.90 -8.78 7.16
N LEU A 23 -24.69 -8.25 7.36
CA LEU A 23 -23.90 -8.48 8.55
C LEU A 23 -24.20 -7.44 9.63
N GLY A 24 -24.20 -7.86 10.89
CA GLY A 24 -24.24 -6.93 12.03
C GLY A 24 -22.95 -6.08 12.12
N PRO A 25 -22.98 -4.96 12.88
CA PRO A 25 -21.84 -4.05 12.99
C PRO A 25 -20.54 -4.72 13.42
N ALA A 26 -20.59 -5.64 14.39
CA ALA A 26 -19.42 -6.36 14.86
C ALA A 26 -18.81 -7.26 13.78
N ALA A 27 -19.63 -7.98 13.03
CA ALA A 27 -19.17 -8.84 11.93
C ALA A 27 -18.61 -8.03 10.77
N ARG A 28 -19.21 -6.89 10.44
CA ARG A 28 -18.68 -5.97 9.42
C ARG A 28 -17.32 -5.40 9.82
N LYS A 29 -17.18 -4.97 11.08
CA LYS A 29 -15.90 -4.47 11.58
C LYS A 29 -14.83 -5.55 11.55
N ALA A 30 -15.18 -6.80 11.91
CA ALA A 30 -14.26 -7.93 11.83
C ALA A 30 -13.79 -8.21 10.39
N ALA A 31 -14.72 -8.17 9.42
CA ALA A 31 -14.38 -8.30 8.00
C ALA A 31 -13.43 -7.19 7.53
N MET A 32 -13.73 -5.93 7.85
CA MET A 32 -12.88 -4.80 7.49
C MET A 32 -11.49 -4.89 8.15
N ALA A 33 -11.41 -5.33 9.39
CA ALA A 33 -10.15 -5.53 10.09
C ALA A 33 -9.28 -6.61 9.43
N GLU A 34 -9.90 -7.71 9.01
CA GLU A 34 -9.19 -8.79 8.31
C GLU A 34 -8.71 -8.34 6.92
N ILE A 35 -9.53 -7.60 6.19
CA ILE A 35 -9.13 -7.00 4.90
C ILE A 35 -7.95 -6.05 5.09
N ALA A 36 -8.01 -5.15 6.07
CA ALA A 36 -6.93 -4.21 6.35
C ALA A 36 -5.63 -4.94 6.71
N GLN A 37 -5.70 -6.00 7.50
CA GLN A 37 -4.55 -6.83 7.83
C GLN A 37 -3.96 -7.55 6.61
N ALA A 38 -4.80 -8.14 5.79
CA ALA A 38 -4.39 -8.83 4.57
C ALA A 38 -3.72 -7.87 3.59
N LEU A 39 -4.31 -6.69 3.37
CA LEU A 39 -3.73 -5.66 2.51
C LEU A 39 -2.41 -5.12 3.06
N GLN A 40 -2.29 -4.91 4.36
CA GLN A 40 -1.02 -4.48 4.97
C GLN A 40 0.09 -5.51 4.73
N ARG A 41 -0.21 -6.79 4.89
CA ARG A 41 0.74 -7.88 4.58
C ARG A 41 1.12 -7.90 3.11
N SER A 42 0.14 -7.77 2.23
CA SER A 42 0.35 -7.74 0.78
C SER A 42 1.26 -6.59 0.36
N GLN A 43 0.98 -5.36 0.83
CA GLN A 43 1.84 -4.19 0.58
C GLN A 43 3.27 -4.43 1.10
N ASN A 44 3.39 -4.96 2.31
CA ASN A 44 4.68 -5.26 2.93
C ASN A 44 5.51 -6.23 2.07
N HIS A 45 4.90 -7.33 1.63
CA HIS A 45 5.57 -8.32 0.77
C HIS A 45 5.97 -7.73 -0.58
N ARG A 46 5.05 -7.00 -1.24
CA ARG A 46 5.32 -6.38 -2.54
C ARG A 46 6.47 -5.37 -2.47
N ILE A 47 6.53 -4.55 -1.41
CA ILE A 47 7.64 -3.62 -1.18
C ILE A 47 8.95 -4.41 -0.94
N ALA A 48 8.90 -5.51 -0.19
CA ALA A 48 10.05 -6.39 0.01
C ALA A 48 10.58 -6.96 -1.31
N ASP A 49 9.68 -7.33 -2.20
CA ASP A 49 9.99 -7.83 -3.53
C ASP A 49 10.38 -6.71 -4.52
N GLN A 50 10.39 -5.46 -4.07
CA GLN A 50 10.78 -4.29 -4.88
C GLN A 50 9.94 -4.14 -6.16
N ARG A 51 8.62 -4.33 -6.04
CA ARG A 51 7.69 -4.30 -7.18
C ARG A 51 6.59 -3.26 -7.00
N ASN A 52 6.23 -2.65 -8.12
CA ASN A 52 5.01 -1.85 -8.25
C ASN A 52 3.76 -2.75 -8.25
N PRO A 53 2.55 -2.21 -8.01
CA PRO A 53 1.31 -2.99 -8.06
C PRO A 53 1.05 -3.69 -9.40
N ASP A 54 1.54 -3.15 -10.51
CA ASP A 54 1.44 -3.76 -11.84
C ASP A 54 2.42 -4.93 -12.07
N GLY A 55 3.25 -5.25 -11.06
CA GLY A 55 4.26 -6.31 -11.12
C GLY A 55 5.61 -5.87 -11.68
N SER A 56 5.73 -4.65 -12.22
CA SER A 56 7.01 -4.13 -12.68
C SER A 56 7.97 -3.87 -11.51
N PRO A 57 9.29 -4.06 -11.68
CA PRO A 57 10.24 -3.80 -10.62
C PRO A 57 10.30 -2.29 -10.29
N PHE A 58 10.59 -1.96 -9.03
CA PHE A 58 10.96 -0.59 -8.69
C PHE A 58 12.24 -0.20 -9.42
N ASP A 59 12.32 1.05 -9.87
CA ASP A 59 13.58 1.61 -10.32
C ASP A 59 14.63 1.47 -9.20
N PRO A 60 15.84 0.99 -9.51
CA PRO A 60 16.86 0.80 -8.51
C PRO A 60 17.25 2.12 -7.85
N ARG A 61 17.71 2.03 -6.62
CA ARG A 61 18.25 3.17 -5.90
C ARG A 61 19.54 3.64 -6.57
N LYS A 62 19.67 4.95 -6.77
CA LYS A 62 20.93 5.53 -7.24
C LYS A 62 22.02 5.30 -6.21
N PRO A 63 23.24 4.85 -6.63
CA PRO A 63 24.37 4.70 -5.73
C PRO A 63 24.70 6.05 -5.05
N ARG A 64 24.97 6.02 -3.76
CA ARG A 64 25.51 7.17 -3.03
C ARG A 64 27.01 7.03 -2.91
N THR A 65 27.74 8.16 -2.88
CA THR A 65 29.19 8.19 -2.62
C THR A 65 29.60 7.52 -1.30
N ARG A 66 28.66 7.36 -0.35
CA ARG A 66 28.86 6.66 0.95
C ARG A 66 28.57 5.15 0.88
N ASP A 67 27.99 4.67 -0.20
CA ASP A 67 27.69 3.26 -0.32
C ASP A 67 28.99 2.51 -0.59
N LYS A 68 29.37 1.62 0.35
CA LYS A 68 30.50 0.71 0.13
C LYS A 68 30.20 -0.17 -1.08
N ALA A 69 31.18 -0.35 -1.95
CA ALA A 69 31.05 -1.14 -3.17
C ALA A 69 30.28 -2.45 -2.92
N GLY A 70 29.21 -2.67 -3.67
CA GLY A 70 28.41 -3.89 -3.65
C GLY A 70 27.22 -3.93 -2.67
N ARG A 71 26.91 -2.84 -1.92
CA ARG A 71 25.77 -2.81 -0.99
C ARG A 71 24.79 -1.68 -1.25
N ILE A 72 24.09 -1.75 -2.37
CA ILE A 72 22.93 -0.88 -2.58
C ILE A 72 21.78 -1.46 -1.75
N LYS A 73 21.36 -0.73 -0.71
CA LYS A 73 20.21 -1.14 0.10
C LYS A 73 18.93 -1.11 -0.73
N ARG A 74 18.07 -2.10 -0.53
CA ARG A 74 16.73 -2.12 -1.12
C ARG A 74 15.95 -0.88 -0.73
N MET A 75 15.08 -0.41 -1.64
CA MET A 75 14.23 0.74 -1.36
C MET A 75 13.19 0.39 -0.29
N PHE A 76 12.95 1.34 0.61
CA PHE A 76 11.83 1.33 1.57
C PHE A 76 11.83 0.22 2.63
N GLU A 77 12.95 -0.45 2.87
CA GLU A 77 13.05 -1.49 3.90
C GLU A 77 12.59 -0.99 5.29
N GLY A 78 12.89 0.26 5.62
CA GLY A 78 12.40 0.88 6.86
C GLY A 78 10.90 1.13 6.87
N LEU A 79 10.31 1.49 5.73
CA LEU A 79 8.88 1.83 5.62
C LEU A 79 7.95 0.61 5.77
N ARG A 80 8.46 -0.60 5.61
CA ARG A 80 7.70 -1.83 5.81
C ARG A 80 7.32 -2.09 7.26
N LYS A 81 8.00 -1.45 8.22
CA LYS A 81 7.74 -1.64 9.64
C LYS A 81 6.34 -1.15 10.01
N ALA A 82 5.68 -1.86 10.93
CA ALA A 82 4.31 -1.54 11.37
C ALA A 82 4.14 -0.11 11.93
N ARG A 83 5.21 0.50 12.42
CA ARG A 83 5.19 1.91 12.87
C ARG A 83 5.02 2.91 11.73
N TYR A 84 5.35 2.53 10.49
CA TYR A 84 5.25 3.38 9.30
C TYR A 84 4.13 2.95 8.35
N LEU A 85 3.98 1.66 8.12
CA LEU A 85 2.90 1.09 7.32
C LEU A 85 1.75 0.71 8.25
N LYS A 86 0.76 1.58 8.35
CA LYS A 86 -0.37 1.51 9.28
C LYS A 86 -1.58 0.84 8.64
N ARG A 87 -2.41 0.26 9.48
CA ARG A 87 -3.74 -0.20 9.10
C ARG A 87 -4.79 0.27 10.11
N SER A 88 -6.00 0.44 9.62
CA SER A 88 -7.18 0.72 10.45
C SER A 88 -8.43 0.15 9.82
N ALA A 89 -9.45 -0.05 10.61
CA ALA A 89 -10.73 -0.53 10.14
C ALA A 89 -11.88 0.08 10.93
N THR A 90 -12.96 0.38 10.22
CA THR A 90 -14.26 0.73 10.79
C THR A 90 -15.29 -0.30 10.34
N THR A 91 -16.59 -0.08 10.61
CA THR A 91 -17.66 -0.94 10.11
C THR A 91 -17.85 -0.87 8.60
N SER A 92 -17.29 0.15 7.94
CA SER A 92 -17.48 0.41 6.51
C SER A 92 -16.19 0.59 5.73
N THR A 93 -15.04 0.70 6.40
CA THR A 93 -13.76 0.98 5.72
C THR A 93 -12.63 0.09 6.25
N ALA A 94 -11.77 -0.33 5.34
CA ALA A 94 -10.48 -0.93 5.63
C ALA A 94 -9.39 -0.05 5.01
N THR A 95 -8.43 0.39 5.81
CA THR A 95 -7.44 1.37 5.37
C THR A 95 -6.03 0.87 5.63
N VAL A 96 -5.16 1.01 4.63
CA VAL A 96 -3.71 0.90 4.77
C VAL A 96 -3.10 2.26 4.41
N SER A 97 -2.25 2.79 5.25
CA SER A 97 -1.71 4.13 5.10
C SER A 97 -0.26 4.21 5.57
N ILE A 98 0.42 5.25 5.12
CA ILE A 98 1.77 5.59 5.58
C ILE A 98 1.66 6.59 6.74
N ALA A 99 2.45 6.37 7.79
CA ALA A 99 2.48 7.25 8.95
C ALA A 99 2.78 8.71 8.56
N PRO A 100 2.12 9.71 9.17
CA PRO A 100 2.21 11.12 8.74
C PRO A 100 3.64 11.67 8.70
N TYR A 101 4.48 11.29 9.63
CA TYR A 101 5.85 11.83 9.72
C TYR A 101 6.83 11.30 8.65
N VAL A 102 6.44 10.29 7.87
CA VAL A 102 7.16 9.80 6.69
C VAL A 102 6.37 9.96 5.39
N SER A 103 5.19 10.55 5.47
CA SER A 103 4.26 10.66 4.33
C SER A 103 4.82 11.51 3.19
N ARG A 104 5.60 12.55 3.49
CA ARG A 104 6.25 13.38 2.46
C ARG A 104 7.15 12.54 1.56
N THR A 105 8.05 11.76 2.15
CA THR A 105 8.97 10.89 1.40
C THR A 105 8.19 9.82 0.62
N ALA A 106 7.20 9.21 1.24
CA ALA A 106 6.37 8.20 0.59
C ALA A 106 5.62 8.78 -0.62
N ARG A 107 5.04 9.97 -0.49
CA ARG A 107 4.30 10.66 -1.56
C ARG A 107 5.20 11.00 -2.75
N VAL A 108 6.40 11.48 -2.48
CA VAL A 108 7.39 11.82 -3.53
C VAL A 108 7.70 10.60 -4.39
N HIS A 109 7.87 9.44 -3.78
CA HIS A 109 8.10 8.19 -4.50
C HIS A 109 6.83 7.64 -5.15
N GLN A 110 5.71 7.66 -4.43
CA GLN A 110 4.42 7.18 -4.97
C GLN A 110 4.05 7.85 -6.29
N LEU A 111 4.30 9.14 -6.40
CA LEU A 111 3.89 9.97 -7.54
C LEU A 111 5.05 10.36 -8.48
N GLY A 112 6.29 10.04 -8.13
CA GLY A 112 7.46 10.42 -8.94
C GLY A 112 7.66 11.93 -8.98
N LEU A 113 7.63 12.59 -7.84
CA LEU A 113 7.72 14.05 -7.73
C LEU A 113 9.16 14.54 -7.62
N ARG A 114 9.32 15.87 -7.75
CA ARG A 114 10.56 16.57 -7.42
C ARG A 114 10.56 16.91 -5.92
N ASP A 115 11.70 16.69 -5.28
CA ASP A 115 11.93 17.11 -3.91
C ASP A 115 13.42 17.27 -3.64
N ARG A 116 13.74 17.94 -2.55
CA ARG A 116 15.12 18.07 -2.08
C ARG A 116 15.63 16.72 -1.58
N VAL A 117 16.92 16.45 -1.82
CA VAL A 117 17.58 15.24 -1.29
C VAL A 117 17.54 15.22 0.23
N ASP A 118 17.73 16.38 0.85
CA ASP A 118 17.49 16.62 2.26
C ASP A 118 16.49 17.78 2.41
N PHE A 119 15.24 17.46 2.70
CA PHE A 119 14.16 18.45 2.80
C PHE A 119 14.35 19.44 3.97
N ARG A 120 15.18 19.09 4.95
CA ARG A 120 15.51 19.94 6.10
C ARG A 120 16.55 21.00 5.75
N ASN A 121 17.31 20.79 4.70
CA ASN A 121 18.35 21.68 4.25
C ASN A 121 17.90 22.49 3.02
N PRO A 122 17.66 23.84 3.18
CA PRO A 122 17.25 24.69 2.07
C PRO A 122 18.23 24.73 0.90
N LYS A 123 19.51 24.40 1.14
CA LYS A 123 20.58 24.39 0.16
C LYS A 123 20.75 23.01 -0.52
N SER A 124 19.97 22.01 -0.08
CA SER A 124 20.01 20.69 -0.72
C SER A 124 19.47 20.75 -2.15
N PRO A 125 20.14 20.07 -3.10
CA PRO A 125 19.67 20.05 -4.48
C PRO A 125 18.29 19.39 -4.60
N GLU A 126 17.46 19.92 -5.50
CA GLU A 126 16.22 19.27 -5.91
C GLU A 126 16.50 18.25 -7.00
N VAL A 127 15.91 17.08 -6.86
CA VAL A 127 15.98 16.00 -7.86
C VAL A 127 14.59 15.48 -8.17
N ARG A 128 14.39 14.97 -9.37
CA ARG A 128 13.18 14.22 -9.69
C ARG A 128 13.37 12.77 -9.32
N TYR A 129 12.46 12.27 -8.48
CA TYR A 129 12.46 10.88 -8.08
C TYR A 129 11.70 10.02 -9.09
N ALA A 130 12.18 8.81 -9.31
CA ALA A 130 11.44 7.81 -10.04
C ALA A 130 10.14 7.46 -9.31
N ARG A 131 9.08 7.22 -10.06
CA ARG A 131 7.82 6.72 -9.51
C ARG A 131 8.00 5.29 -9.03
N ARG A 132 7.73 5.08 -7.74
CA ARG A 132 7.71 3.77 -7.09
C ARG A 132 6.47 3.71 -6.22
N GLU A 133 5.49 2.92 -6.64
CA GLU A 133 4.19 2.87 -5.97
C GLU A 133 4.26 1.99 -4.72
N LEU A 134 4.32 2.65 -3.57
CA LEU A 134 4.33 1.98 -2.26
C LEU A 134 2.98 1.37 -1.90
N LEU A 135 1.90 2.08 -2.23
CA LEU A 135 0.53 1.65 -1.99
C LEU A 135 -0.18 1.42 -3.32
N GLY A 136 -0.89 0.32 -3.41
CA GLY A 136 -1.71 -0.02 -4.56
C GLY A 136 -2.35 -1.40 -4.38
N VAL A 137 -3.42 -1.64 -5.11
CA VAL A 137 -4.17 -2.90 -5.08
C VAL A 137 -3.82 -3.69 -6.32
N THR A 138 -3.40 -4.93 -6.14
CA THR A 138 -3.14 -5.88 -7.22
C THR A 138 -4.38 -6.72 -7.52
N ASP A 139 -4.38 -7.46 -8.63
CA ASP A 139 -5.45 -8.43 -8.93
C ASP A 139 -5.54 -9.51 -7.85
N ALA A 140 -4.41 -9.96 -7.33
CA ALA A 140 -4.35 -10.90 -6.21
C ALA A 140 -4.96 -10.32 -4.92
N ASP A 141 -4.74 -9.04 -4.64
CA ASP A 141 -5.37 -8.35 -3.51
C ASP A 141 -6.89 -8.29 -3.69
N HIS A 142 -7.36 -8.09 -4.90
CA HIS A 142 -8.78 -8.08 -5.26
C HIS A 142 -9.44 -9.42 -4.91
N ASP A 143 -8.84 -10.51 -5.36
CA ASP A 143 -9.33 -11.87 -5.08
C ASP A 143 -9.32 -12.15 -3.57
N LEU A 144 -8.27 -11.74 -2.89
CA LEU A 144 -8.13 -11.88 -1.44
C LEU A 144 -9.23 -11.14 -0.67
N ILE A 145 -9.56 -9.91 -1.06
CA ILE A 145 -10.66 -9.14 -0.47
C ILE A 145 -11.99 -9.84 -0.70
N ALA A 146 -12.25 -10.31 -1.93
CA ALA A 146 -13.46 -11.04 -2.26
C ALA A 146 -13.61 -12.31 -1.42
N ASP A 147 -12.57 -13.08 -1.25
CA ASP A 147 -12.56 -14.31 -0.43
C ASP A 147 -12.87 -14.02 1.03
N ILE A 148 -12.29 -12.95 1.59
CA ILE A 148 -12.55 -12.53 2.97
C ILE A 148 -14.02 -12.12 3.15
N ILE A 149 -14.56 -11.35 2.21
CA ILE A 149 -15.97 -10.92 2.25
C ILE A 149 -16.90 -12.14 2.19
N LEU A 150 -16.66 -13.06 1.27
CA LEU A 150 -17.46 -14.30 1.15
C LEU A 150 -17.40 -15.13 2.43
N LYS A 151 -16.22 -15.29 3.02
CA LYS A 151 -16.05 -16.01 4.27
C LYS A 151 -16.92 -15.43 5.39
N HIS A 152 -16.90 -14.12 5.57
CA HIS A 152 -17.71 -13.44 6.58
C HIS A 152 -19.20 -13.48 6.25
N ALA A 153 -19.57 -13.33 4.99
CA ALA A 153 -20.96 -13.36 4.54
C ALA A 153 -21.62 -14.74 4.68
N THR A 154 -20.84 -15.82 4.57
CA THR A 154 -21.32 -17.20 4.68
C THR A 154 -21.19 -17.79 6.08
N GLY A 155 -20.85 -16.99 7.09
CA GLY A 155 -20.72 -17.42 8.47
C GLY A 155 -19.39 -18.07 8.83
N GLY A 156 -18.41 -17.99 7.95
CA GLY A 156 -17.00 -18.25 8.22
C GLY A 156 -16.67 -19.58 8.87
N ALA A 157 -16.99 -20.64 8.19
CA ALA A 157 -16.41 -21.91 8.58
C ALA A 157 -14.93 -21.99 8.17
#